data_8038e4fa691d1193642806c205f5aafe
#
_entry.id   8038e4fa691d1193642806c205f5aafe
#
_cell.length_a   1.000
_cell.length_b   1.000
_cell.length_c   1.000
_cell.angle_alpha   90.00
_cell.angle_beta   90.00
_cell.angle_gamma   90.00
#
_symmetry.space_group_name_H-M   'P 1'
#
loop_
_entity.id
_entity.type
_entity.pdbx_description
1 polymer ?
#
loop_
_entity_poly.entity_id
_entity_poly.type
_entity_poly.pdbx_seq_one_letter_code
_entity_poly.pdbx_strand_id
1 'polypeptide(L)'
;MKFDFDEQVVRRGTNSYKWDEPKGEDILPMWVADMDFKTAPCIVEALSKRVEHGVFGYTFVPDSFYEAIVHWFSSRHQWRIQPSDILYTSGVVPAISCALKAMTLPGEKVLVQTPVYNCFFSSIKNSGCEVIESPLRREGDSYVIDFADFERKCADEKTTVFLLCNPHNPSGRVWTKAELSRMNDICIRHGVKVIADEIHGELVMPGYVYQPFAAISDECRNNCVSLNSPSKAFNIAGLQIAFIVCHDAG
;
A
#
# COMPACT_ATOMS: atom_id res chain seq x y z
N MET A 1 4.12 -16.28 -22.99
CA MET A 1 5.50 -15.84 -22.70
C MET A 1 5.98 -16.67 -21.52
N LYS A 2 7.14 -17.32 -21.58
CA LYS A 2 7.67 -18.14 -20.47
C LYS A 2 8.63 -17.27 -19.68
N PHE A 3 8.40 -17.17 -18.36
CA PHE A 3 9.31 -16.48 -17.44
C PHE A 3 10.34 -17.48 -16.90
N ASP A 4 11.57 -17.03 -16.73
CA ASP A 4 12.64 -17.80 -16.11
C ASP A 4 12.90 -17.21 -14.72
N PHE A 5 12.43 -17.93 -13.70
CA PHE A 5 12.62 -17.55 -12.29
C PHE A 5 13.86 -18.19 -11.67
N ASP A 6 14.57 -19.06 -12.42
CA ASP A 6 15.81 -19.71 -12.00
C ASP A 6 17.05 -18.92 -12.46
N GLU A 7 16.86 -17.93 -13.35
CA GLU A 7 17.93 -17.04 -13.80
C GLU A 7 18.52 -16.26 -12.64
N GLN A 8 19.80 -16.44 -12.39
CA GLN A 8 20.51 -15.69 -11.35
C GLN A 8 20.88 -14.29 -11.87
N VAL A 9 20.24 -13.27 -11.29
CA VAL A 9 20.52 -11.87 -11.63
C VAL A 9 21.49 -11.30 -10.61
N VAL A 10 22.68 -10.87 -11.08
CA VAL A 10 23.67 -10.21 -10.24
C VAL A 10 23.13 -8.85 -9.80
N ARG A 11 22.98 -8.67 -8.49
CA ARG A 11 22.41 -7.44 -7.88
C ARG A 11 23.47 -6.58 -7.20
N ARG A 12 24.61 -7.16 -6.81
CA ARG A 12 25.72 -6.41 -6.18
C ARG A 12 26.43 -5.53 -7.22
N GLY A 13 26.81 -4.31 -6.80
CA GLY A 13 27.46 -3.33 -7.67
C GLY A 13 26.52 -2.66 -8.69
N THR A 14 25.21 -2.76 -8.47
CA THR A 14 24.18 -2.15 -9.34
C THR A 14 23.45 -0.98 -8.69
N ASN A 15 23.93 -0.47 -7.57
CA ASN A 15 23.26 0.49 -6.69
C ASN A 15 21.94 -0.05 -6.11
N SER A 16 21.84 -1.36 -5.92
CA SER A 16 20.70 -1.99 -5.28
C SER A 16 20.69 -1.66 -3.79
N TYR A 17 19.66 -0.96 -3.32
CA TYR A 17 19.51 -0.65 -1.89
C TYR A 17 19.48 -1.93 -1.04
N LYS A 18 18.87 -2.99 -1.53
CA LYS A 18 18.81 -4.29 -0.86
C LYS A 18 20.19 -4.96 -0.73
N TRP A 19 20.99 -4.95 -1.81
CA TRP A 19 22.21 -5.76 -1.92
C TRP A 19 23.49 -4.98 -1.64
N ASP A 20 23.52 -3.67 -1.90
CA ASP A 20 24.74 -2.85 -1.78
C ASP A 20 24.81 -2.06 -0.48
N GLU A 21 23.67 -1.87 0.24
CA GLU A 21 23.65 -1.21 1.54
C GLU A 21 24.29 -2.08 2.64
N PRO A 22 24.00 -3.38 2.80
CA PRO A 22 24.69 -4.23 3.76
C PRO A 22 26.14 -4.44 3.36
N LYS A 23 27.07 -4.05 4.23
CA LYS A 23 28.51 -4.24 4.02
C LYS A 23 28.93 -5.62 4.48
N GLY A 24 29.40 -6.46 3.56
CA GLY A 24 29.88 -7.81 3.82
C GLY A 24 29.52 -8.76 2.68
N GLU A 25 30.46 -9.64 2.30
CA GLU A 25 30.29 -10.53 1.15
C GLU A 25 29.34 -11.71 1.45
N ASP A 26 29.27 -12.16 2.70
CA ASP A 26 28.51 -13.34 3.13
C ASP A 26 27.11 -13.00 3.65
N ILE A 27 26.60 -11.78 3.41
CA ILE A 27 25.27 -11.39 3.85
C ILE A 27 24.25 -11.70 2.76
N LEU A 28 23.26 -12.53 3.06
CA LEU A 28 22.05 -12.71 2.26
C LEU A 28 20.99 -11.70 2.73
N PRO A 29 20.74 -10.64 1.96
CA PRO A 29 19.78 -9.62 2.38
C PRO A 29 18.33 -10.10 2.18
N MET A 30 17.52 -10.04 3.24
CA MET A 30 16.10 -10.43 3.22
C MET A 30 15.20 -9.35 3.86
N TRP A 31 15.65 -8.11 3.89
CA TRP A 31 15.04 -7.01 4.65
C TRP A 31 14.18 -6.05 3.81
N VAL A 32 14.42 -5.98 2.50
CA VAL A 32 13.64 -5.14 1.56
C VAL A 32 12.81 -6.04 0.66
N ALA A 33 11.56 -5.65 0.45
CA ALA A 33 10.57 -6.44 -0.28
C ALA A 33 10.61 -6.19 -1.81
N ASP A 34 11.79 -6.06 -2.41
CA ASP A 34 11.98 -6.21 -3.84
C ASP A 34 12.47 -7.63 -4.15
N MET A 35 12.03 -8.16 -5.29
CA MET A 35 12.37 -9.52 -5.72
C MET A 35 13.70 -9.52 -6.47
N ASP A 36 14.36 -10.68 -6.51
CA ASP A 36 15.61 -10.84 -7.24
C ASP A 36 15.40 -11.42 -8.67
N PHE A 37 14.14 -11.46 -9.10
CA PHE A 37 13.75 -11.84 -10.46
C PHE A 37 13.66 -10.60 -11.37
N LYS A 38 13.89 -10.78 -12.66
CA LYS A 38 13.56 -9.76 -13.66
C LYS A 38 12.07 -9.46 -13.66
N THR A 39 11.70 -8.21 -13.89
CA THR A 39 10.31 -7.85 -14.17
C THR A 39 9.83 -8.46 -15.50
N ALA A 40 8.52 -8.41 -15.75
CA ALA A 40 7.92 -8.99 -16.95
C ALA A 40 8.54 -8.42 -18.23
N PRO A 41 8.85 -9.25 -19.26
CA PRO A 41 9.46 -8.79 -20.49
C PRO A 41 8.67 -7.69 -21.22
N CYS A 42 7.34 -7.69 -21.13
CA CYS A 42 6.51 -6.64 -21.72
C CYS A 42 6.72 -5.27 -21.06
N ILE A 43 7.05 -5.24 -19.77
CA ILE A 43 7.40 -4.00 -19.05
C ILE A 43 8.74 -3.49 -19.54
N VAL A 44 9.75 -4.38 -19.67
CA VAL A 44 11.07 -4.02 -20.21
C VAL A 44 10.93 -3.47 -21.63
N GLU A 45 10.14 -4.13 -22.49
CA GLU A 45 9.89 -3.69 -23.86
C GLU A 45 9.24 -2.29 -23.91
N ALA A 46 8.23 -2.04 -23.08
CA ALA A 46 7.56 -0.73 -23.02
C ALA A 46 8.53 0.38 -22.60
N LEU A 47 9.39 0.10 -21.61
CA LEU A 47 10.43 1.04 -21.16
C LEU A 47 11.47 1.28 -22.24
N SER A 48 11.94 0.23 -22.93
CA SER A 48 12.92 0.33 -24.02
C SER A 48 12.40 1.23 -25.14
N LYS A 49 11.16 1.04 -25.58
CA LYS A 49 10.51 1.93 -26.57
C LYS A 49 10.50 3.40 -26.14
N ARG A 50 10.26 3.65 -24.84
CA ARG A 50 10.28 5.01 -24.31
C ARG A 50 11.69 5.60 -24.27
N VAL A 51 12.70 4.79 -23.94
CA VAL A 51 14.12 5.18 -23.95
C VAL A 51 14.58 5.46 -25.39
N GLU A 52 14.23 4.61 -26.36
CA GLU A 52 14.53 4.79 -27.78
C GLU A 52 13.96 6.10 -28.35
N HIS A 53 12.80 6.54 -27.88
CA HIS A 53 12.23 7.84 -28.25
C HIS A 53 13.12 9.02 -27.83
N GLY A 54 13.85 8.92 -26.71
CA GLY A 54 14.93 9.81 -26.29
C GLY A 54 14.52 11.21 -25.79
N VAL A 55 13.23 11.57 -25.81
CA VAL A 55 12.75 12.87 -25.32
C VAL A 55 11.93 12.65 -24.04
N PHE A 56 12.45 13.15 -22.91
CA PHE A 56 11.87 13.01 -21.56
C PHE A 56 11.32 14.36 -21.06
N GLY A 57 10.50 15.01 -21.88
CA GLY A 57 9.83 16.27 -21.54
C GLY A 57 8.66 16.05 -20.57
N TYR A 58 7.96 17.13 -20.24
CA TYR A 58 6.74 17.05 -19.45
C TYR A 58 5.70 16.18 -20.13
N THR A 59 5.02 15.34 -19.34
CA THR A 59 3.97 14.44 -19.82
C THR A 59 2.73 14.58 -18.95
N PHE A 60 1.58 14.24 -19.51
CA PHE A 60 0.35 13.99 -18.75
C PHE A 60 0.18 12.49 -18.51
N VAL A 61 -0.64 12.12 -17.54
CA VAL A 61 -1.02 10.73 -17.30
C VAL A 61 -2.03 10.33 -18.38
N PRO A 62 -1.74 9.33 -19.23
CA PRO A 62 -2.62 8.94 -20.32
C PRO A 62 -3.87 8.20 -19.82
N ASP A 63 -4.96 8.25 -20.59
CA ASP A 63 -6.21 7.54 -20.27
C ASP A 63 -5.99 6.04 -20.07
N SER A 64 -5.08 5.45 -20.84
CA SER A 64 -4.71 4.04 -20.71
C SER A 64 -4.17 3.63 -19.32
N PHE A 65 -3.63 4.56 -18.55
CA PHE A 65 -3.24 4.33 -17.15
C PHE A 65 -4.47 4.07 -16.28
N TYR A 66 -5.48 4.91 -16.41
CA TYR A 66 -6.73 4.80 -15.64
C TYR A 66 -7.52 3.56 -16.08
N GLU A 67 -7.61 3.31 -17.38
CA GLU A 67 -8.27 2.14 -17.95
C GLU A 67 -7.62 0.83 -17.45
N ALA A 68 -6.30 0.77 -17.39
CA ALA A 68 -5.57 -0.39 -16.88
C ALA A 68 -5.89 -0.68 -15.41
N ILE A 69 -5.96 0.35 -14.56
CA ILE A 69 -6.32 0.22 -13.14
C ILE A 69 -7.77 -0.24 -12.99
N VAL A 70 -8.70 0.43 -13.67
CA VAL A 70 -10.14 0.05 -13.66
C VAL A 70 -10.32 -1.40 -14.09
N HIS A 71 -9.68 -1.80 -15.19
CA HIS A 71 -9.73 -3.17 -15.68
C HIS A 71 -9.15 -4.16 -14.68
N TRP A 72 -7.98 -3.85 -14.09
CA TRP A 72 -7.32 -4.70 -13.10
C TRP A 72 -8.22 -5.00 -11.91
N PHE A 73 -8.74 -3.96 -11.26
CA PHE A 73 -9.55 -4.13 -10.06
C PHE A 73 -10.92 -4.74 -10.36
N SER A 74 -11.55 -4.41 -11.48
CA SER A 74 -12.83 -5.00 -11.87
C SER A 74 -12.70 -6.50 -12.18
N SER A 75 -11.65 -6.91 -12.89
CA SER A 75 -11.46 -8.29 -13.33
C SER A 75 -10.91 -9.21 -12.22
N ARG A 76 -10.05 -8.71 -11.34
CA ARG A 76 -9.37 -9.53 -10.32
C ARG A 76 -10.02 -9.46 -8.95
N HIS A 77 -10.56 -8.30 -8.58
CA HIS A 77 -11.08 -8.04 -7.25
C HIS A 77 -12.57 -7.69 -7.23
N GLN A 78 -13.25 -7.71 -8.38
CA GLN A 78 -14.66 -7.35 -8.52
C GLN A 78 -14.98 -5.95 -7.96
N TRP A 79 -13.96 -5.10 -7.90
CA TRP A 79 -14.08 -3.71 -7.43
C TRP A 79 -14.23 -2.77 -8.62
N ARG A 80 -15.37 -2.09 -8.69
CA ARG A 80 -15.68 -1.12 -9.76
C ARG A 80 -15.24 0.27 -9.31
N ILE A 81 -14.23 0.80 -9.99
CA ILE A 81 -13.66 2.13 -9.79
C ILE A 81 -13.94 2.95 -11.04
N GLN A 82 -14.16 4.25 -10.90
CA GLN A 82 -14.23 5.16 -12.03
C GLN A 82 -12.86 5.80 -12.26
N PRO A 83 -12.50 6.19 -13.50
CA PRO A 83 -11.28 6.95 -13.77
C PRO A 83 -11.15 8.22 -12.92
N SER A 84 -12.28 8.89 -12.64
CA SER A 84 -12.36 10.10 -11.80
C SER A 84 -11.99 9.85 -10.33
N ASP A 85 -12.09 8.62 -9.86
CA ASP A 85 -11.73 8.23 -8.47
C ASP A 85 -10.21 8.06 -8.30
N ILE A 86 -9.45 8.09 -9.40
CA ILE A 86 -8.02 7.71 -9.41
C ILE A 86 -7.13 8.95 -9.50
N LEU A 87 -6.21 9.09 -8.56
CA LEU A 87 -5.17 10.12 -8.57
C LEU A 87 -3.79 9.46 -8.70
N TYR A 88 -3.01 9.89 -9.69
CA TYR A 88 -1.62 9.44 -9.86
C TYR A 88 -0.72 9.99 -8.76
N THR A 89 0.26 9.19 -8.32
CA THR A 89 1.34 9.60 -7.42
C THR A 89 2.62 8.81 -7.69
N SER A 90 3.77 9.36 -7.27
CA SER A 90 5.09 8.78 -7.51
C SER A 90 5.45 7.63 -6.56
N GLY A 91 4.57 7.22 -5.67
CA GLY A 91 4.80 6.12 -4.73
C GLY A 91 3.79 6.12 -3.59
N VAL A 92 3.66 4.99 -2.88
CA VAL A 92 2.68 4.86 -1.79
C VAL A 92 3.09 5.69 -0.57
N VAL A 93 4.37 5.83 -0.25
CA VAL A 93 4.81 6.71 0.86
C VAL A 93 4.49 8.19 0.59
N PRO A 94 4.75 8.75 -0.61
CA PRO A 94 4.21 10.07 -0.99
C PRO A 94 2.68 10.14 -0.92
N ALA A 95 1.96 9.09 -1.36
CA ALA A 95 0.51 9.02 -1.27
C ALA A 95 0.00 9.10 0.17
N ILE A 96 0.61 8.34 1.10
CA ILE A 96 0.31 8.40 2.54
C ILE A 96 0.48 9.84 3.04
N SER A 97 1.60 10.48 2.69
CA SER A 97 1.89 11.85 3.14
C SER A 97 0.88 12.88 2.58
N CYS A 98 0.46 12.71 1.32
CA CYS A 98 -0.59 13.54 0.72
C CYS A 98 -1.94 13.32 1.41
N ALA A 99 -2.36 12.07 1.60
CA ALA A 99 -3.62 11.74 2.24
C ALA A 99 -3.66 12.23 3.69
N LEU A 100 -2.59 12.04 4.46
CA LEU A 100 -2.51 12.55 5.83
C LEU A 100 -2.66 14.07 5.88
N LYS A 101 -1.93 14.81 5.02
CA LYS A 101 -2.02 16.26 4.96
C LYS A 101 -3.39 16.78 4.53
N ALA A 102 -4.13 16.02 3.72
CA ALA A 102 -5.47 16.37 3.29
C ALA A 102 -6.52 16.08 4.37
N MET A 103 -6.29 15.09 5.22
CA MET A 103 -7.31 14.53 6.12
C MET A 103 -7.05 14.82 7.59
N THR A 104 -5.89 15.42 7.95
CA THR A 104 -5.53 15.69 9.34
C THR A 104 -5.01 17.10 9.54
N LEU A 105 -5.12 17.58 10.77
CA LEU A 105 -4.49 18.80 11.25
C LEU A 105 -3.31 18.49 12.17
N PRO A 106 -2.29 19.37 12.26
CA PRO A 106 -1.20 19.20 13.19
C PRO A 106 -1.69 19.03 14.65
N GLY A 107 -1.14 18.05 15.34
CA GLY A 107 -1.52 17.70 16.73
C GLY A 107 -2.66 16.68 16.83
N GLU A 108 -3.29 16.30 15.71
CA GLU A 108 -4.19 15.15 15.67
C GLU A 108 -3.43 13.82 15.71
N LYS A 109 -4.15 12.75 16.01
CA LYS A 109 -3.59 11.41 16.13
C LYS A 109 -3.97 10.53 14.97
N VAL A 110 -3.00 9.75 14.50
CA VAL A 110 -3.18 8.73 13.48
C VAL A 110 -2.95 7.37 14.11
N LEU A 111 -4.00 6.53 14.07
CA LEU A 111 -3.98 5.18 14.62
C LEU A 111 -3.25 4.23 13.67
N VAL A 112 -2.39 3.38 14.24
CA VAL A 112 -1.71 2.29 13.52
C VAL A 112 -1.77 1.00 14.32
N GLN A 113 -1.72 -0.15 13.67
CA GLN A 113 -1.66 -1.47 14.30
C GLN A 113 -0.23 -2.00 14.28
N THR A 114 0.45 -1.98 15.43
CA THR A 114 1.87 -2.41 15.51
C THR A 114 2.03 -3.90 15.80
N PRO A 115 3.15 -4.52 15.32
CA PRO A 115 4.21 -3.92 14.50
C PRO A 115 3.72 -3.59 13.08
N VAL A 116 4.15 -2.48 12.51
CA VAL A 116 3.73 -2.04 11.16
C VAL A 116 4.91 -1.41 10.42
N TYR A 117 4.76 -1.22 9.12
CA TYR A 117 5.75 -0.63 8.24
C TYR A 117 6.29 0.70 8.79
N ASN A 118 7.62 0.79 8.91
CA ASN A 118 8.30 1.89 9.59
C ASN A 118 8.03 3.27 8.97
N CYS A 119 7.82 3.35 7.65
CA CYS A 119 7.50 4.63 7.00
C CYS A 119 6.16 5.22 7.43
N PHE A 120 5.24 4.44 8.04
CA PHE A 120 4.02 5.00 8.63
C PHE A 120 4.36 6.01 9.72
N PHE A 121 5.28 5.66 10.61
CA PHE A 121 5.70 6.54 11.71
C PHE A 121 6.31 7.85 11.23
N SER A 122 7.19 7.78 10.22
CA SER A 122 7.82 8.98 9.65
C SER A 122 6.80 9.84 8.90
N SER A 123 5.91 9.24 8.10
CA SER A 123 4.87 9.98 7.37
C SER A 123 3.92 10.71 8.30
N ILE A 124 3.49 10.06 9.40
CA ILE A 124 2.62 10.67 10.42
C ILE A 124 3.32 11.84 11.10
N LYS A 125 4.54 11.63 11.60
CA LYS A 125 5.32 12.68 12.28
C LYS A 125 5.63 13.86 11.36
N ASN A 126 6.00 13.59 10.09
CA ASN A 126 6.28 14.63 9.10
C ASN A 126 5.02 15.42 8.67
N SER A 127 3.83 14.88 8.96
CA SER A 127 2.56 15.59 8.76
C SER A 127 2.16 16.44 9.98
N GLY A 128 2.97 16.44 11.04
CA GLY A 128 2.70 17.16 12.29
C GLY A 128 1.73 16.43 13.22
N CYS A 129 1.42 15.15 12.94
CA CYS A 129 0.50 14.34 13.71
C CYS A 129 1.23 13.47 14.74
N GLU A 130 0.48 13.01 15.74
CA GLU A 130 0.92 12.06 16.74
C GLU A 130 0.55 10.63 16.31
N VAL A 131 1.43 9.68 16.61
CA VAL A 131 1.13 8.26 16.41
C VAL A 131 0.39 7.74 17.64
N ILE A 132 -0.75 7.07 17.42
CA ILE A 132 -1.39 6.26 18.44
C ILE A 132 -1.38 4.80 18.00
N GLU A 133 -0.97 3.90 18.90
CA GLU A 133 -0.74 2.51 18.57
C GLU A 133 -1.81 1.60 19.19
N SER A 134 -2.32 0.67 18.39
CA SER A 134 -3.10 -0.48 18.84
C SER A 134 -2.32 -1.76 18.51
N PRO A 135 -1.54 -2.29 19.46
CA PRO A 135 -0.68 -3.43 19.21
C PRO A 135 -1.49 -4.68 18.85
N LEU A 136 -1.08 -5.35 17.79
CA LEU A 136 -1.59 -6.69 17.49
C LEU A 136 -1.11 -7.68 18.55
N ARG A 137 -1.99 -8.60 18.95
CA ARG A 137 -1.63 -9.68 19.86
C ARG A 137 -1.18 -10.90 19.07
N ARG A 138 -0.14 -11.56 19.56
CA ARG A 138 0.27 -12.85 18.99
C ARG A 138 -0.57 -13.97 19.60
N GLU A 139 -1.22 -14.76 18.74
CA GLU A 139 -1.93 -15.97 19.13
C GLU A 139 -1.40 -17.14 18.30
N GLY A 140 -0.63 -18.03 18.94
CA GLY A 140 0.08 -19.10 18.24
C GLY A 140 1.07 -18.55 17.20
N ASP A 141 0.90 -18.95 15.96
CA ASP A 141 1.73 -18.50 14.83
C ASP A 141 1.12 -17.32 14.05
N SER A 142 0.07 -16.72 14.57
CA SER A 142 -0.62 -15.61 13.92
C SER A 142 -0.70 -14.37 14.80
N TYR A 143 -1.06 -13.25 14.16
CA TYR A 143 -1.40 -12.01 14.85
C TYR A 143 -2.91 -11.76 14.77
N VAL A 144 -3.47 -11.26 15.85
CA VAL A 144 -4.90 -10.94 15.95
C VAL A 144 -5.10 -9.51 16.43
N ILE A 145 -6.24 -8.93 16.07
CA ILE A 145 -6.62 -7.57 16.45
C ILE A 145 -7.21 -7.60 17.88
N ASP A 146 -6.70 -6.75 18.75
CA ASP A 146 -7.40 -6.42 20.00
C ASP A 146 -8.45 -5.35 19.71
N PHE A 147 -9.66 -5.79 19.38
CA PHE A 147 -10.74 -4.86 19.04
C PHE A 147 -11.18 -3.95 20.20
N ALA A 148 -10.99 -4.39 21.45
CA ALA A 148 -11.30 -3.53 22.60
C ALA A 148 -10.26 -2.40 22.73
N ASP A 149 -9.00 -2.69 22.52
CA ASP A 149 -7.94 -1.67 22.46
C ASP A 149 -8.11 -0.77 21.25
N PHE A 150 -8.37 -1.33 20.07
CA PHE A 150 -8.59 -0.59 18.83
C PHE A 150 -9.74 0.42 18.98
N GLU A 151 -10.88 0.00 19.51
CA GLU A 151 -12.04 0.88 19.74
C GLU A 151 -11.73 1.98 20.76
N ARG A 152 -11.05 1.64 21.86
CA ARG A 152 -10.62 2.64 22.86
C ARG A 152 -9.71 3.71 22.24
N LYS A 153 -8.86 3.33 21.29
CA LYS A 153 -7.96 4.25 20.58
C LYS A 153 -8.70 5.11 19.56
N CYS A 154 -9.70 4.55 18.87
CA CYS A 154 -10.60 5.32 18.01
C CYS A 154 -11.46 6.32 18.79
N ALA A 155 -11.80 6.02 20.03
CA ALA A 155 -12.61 6.89 20.90
C ALA A 155 -11.85 8.10 21.47
N ASP A 156 -10.54 8.20 21.29
CA ASP A 156 -9.76 9.39 21.63
C ASP A 156 -10.14 10.53 20.67
N GLU A 157 -10.62 11.65 21.21
CA GLU A 157 -11.14 12.79 20.43
C GLU A 157 -10.14 13.38 19.40
N LYS A 158 -8.86 13.14 19.60
CA LYS A 158 -7.82 13.57 18.64
C LYS A 158 -7.53 12.54 17.54
N THR A 159 -8.06 11.32 17.65
CA THR A 159 -7.85 10.28 16.63
C THR A 159 -8.79 10.52 15.46
N THR A 160 -8.25 10.98 14.34
CA THR A 160 -9.03 11.34 13.16
C THR A 160 -8.82 10.38 11.98
N VAL A 161 -7.69 9.68 11.96
CA VAL A 161 -7.34 8.75 10.88
C VAL A 161 -6.82 7.42 11.44
N PHE A 162 -7.26 6.33 10.83
CA PHE A 162 -6.65 5.00 10.95
C PHE A 162 -5.85 4.70 9.67
N LEU A 163 -4.53 4.55 9.80
CA LEU A 163 -3.66 4.16 8.70
C LEU A 163 -3.51 2.63 8.72
N LEU A 164 -4.32 1.98 7.89
CA LEU A 164 -4.42 0.53 7.76
C LEU A 164 -3.34 0.00 6.80
N CYS A 165 -2.71 -1.11 7.14
CA CYS A 165 -1.89 -1.91 6.23
C CYS A 165 -2.66 -3.20 5.83
N ASN A 166 -3.00 -3.37 4.55
CA ASN A 166 -3.86 -4.45 4.07
C ASN A 166 -3.42 -4.99 2.68
N PRO A 167 -2.82 -6.14 2.55
CA PRO A 167 -2.31 -7.07 3.59
C PRO A 167 -1.25 -6.45 4.49
N HIS A 168 -1.11 -6.99 5.70
CA HIS A 168 -0.36 -6.36 6.77
C HIS A 168 1.14 -6.70 6.76
N ASN A 169 1.98 -5.70 6.63
CA ASN A 169 3.44 -5.78 6.75
C ASN A 169 3.88 -5.22 8.13
N PRO A 170 4.67 -5.93 8.96
CA PRO A 170 5.40 -7.16 8.63
C PRO A 170 4.74 -8.47 9.10
N SER A 171 3.54 -8.44 9.69
CA SER A 171 2.93 -9.64 10.28
C SER A 171 2.54 -10.72 9.26
N GLY A 172 2.45 -10.36 7.95
CA GLY A 172 2.00 -11.27 6.89
C GLY A 172 0.49 -11.58 6.91
N ARG A 173 -0.29 -10.88 7.76
CA ARG A 173 -1.74 -11.09 7.84
C ARG A 173 -2.46 -10.59 6.59
N VAL A 174 -3.32 -11.43 6.06
CA VAL A 174 -4.38 -11.05 5.12
C VAL A 174 -5.67 -10.95 5.94
N TRP A 175 -6.17 -9.73 6.10
CA TRP A 175 -7.36 -9.49 6.90
C TRP A 175 -8.60 -10.07 6.24
N THR A 176 -9.45 -10.70 7.03
CA THR A 176 -10.75 -11.19 6.54
C THR A 176 -11.71 -10.04 6.31
N LYS A 177 -12.71 -10.26 5.43
CA LYS A 177 -13.80 -9.28 5.22
C LYS A 177 -14.47 -8.90 6.54
N ALA A 178 -14.67 -9.84 7.45
CA ALA A 178 -15.29 -9.60 8.74
C ALA A 178 -14.43 -8.70 9.65
N GLU A 179 -13.10 -8.92 9.67
CA GLU A 179 -12.17 -8.07 10.43
C GLU A 179 -12.16 -6.65 9.87
N LEU A 180 -12.05 -6.50 8.54
CA LEU A 180 -12.05 -5.19 7.88
C LEU A 180 -13.39 -4.44 8.10
N SER A 181 -14.53 -5.12 7.94
CA SER A 181 -15.85 -4.52 8.23
C SER A 181 -15.94 -4.03 9.68
N ARG A 182 -15.52 -4.87 10.63
CA ARG A 182 -15.55 -4.50 12.05
C ARG A 182 -14.65 -3.32 12.37
N MET A 183 -13.46 -3.23 11.77
CA MET A 183 -12.59 -2.05 11.91
C MET A 183 -13.30 -0.80 11.37
N ASN A 184 -13.93 -0.90 10.18
CA ASN A 184 -14.66 0.23 9.60
C ASN A 184 -15.83 0.68 10.46
N ASP A 185 -16.63 -0.26 10.99
CA ASP A 185 -17.78 0.05 11.87
C ASP A 185 -17.35 0.81 13.12
N ILE A 186 -16.20 0.44 13.68
CA ILE A 186 -15.61 1.15 14.82
C ILE A 186 -15.14 2.55 14.37
N CYS A 187 -14.42 2.65 13.27
CA CYS A 187 -13.94 3.92 12.74
C CYS A 187 -15.10 4.90 12.49
N ILE A 188 -16.15 4.45 11.79
CA ILE A 188 -17.33 5.30 11.52
C ILE A 188 -17.99 5.78 12.80
N ARG A 189 -18.15 4.88 13.79
CA ARG A 189 -18.79 5.20 15.08
C ARG A 189 -18.09 6.32 15.83
N HIS A 190 -16.78 6.43 15.65
CA HIS A 190 -15.94 7.45 16.30
C HIS A 190 -15.47 8.57 15.35
N GLY A 191 -16.00 8.63 14.13
CA GLY A 191 -15.64 9.67 13.15
C GLY A 191 -14.23 9.57 12.57
N VAL A 192 -13.61 8.38 12.68
CA VAL A 192 -12.24 8.12 12.19
C VAL A 192 -12.30 7.73 10.72
N LYS A 193 -11.52 8.38 9.89
CA LYS A 193 -11.35 8.05 8.46
C LYS A 193 -10.26 6.97 8.28
N VAL A 194 -10.32 6.21 7.20
CA VAL A 194 -9.35 5.15 6.90
C VAL A 194 -8.47 5.53 5.71
N ILE A 195 -7.17 5.44 5.88
CA ILE A 195 -6.21 5.41 4.78
C ILE A 195 -5.69 3.96 4.70
N ALA A 196 -6.02 3.25 3.62
CA ALA A 196 -5.63 1.86 3.44
C ALA A 196 -4.42 1.76 2.50
N ASP A 197 -3.26 1.42 3.06
CA ASP A 197 -2.09 1.01 2.26
C ASP A 197 -2.27 -0.44 1.82
N GLU A 198 -2.56 -0.60 0.52
CA GLU A 198 -2.90 -1.88 -0.09
C GLU A 198 -1.85 -2.34 -1.12
N ILE A 199 -0.63 -1.81 -1.02
CA ILE A 199 0.47 -2.11 -1.95
C ILE A 199 0.81 -3.60 -2.06
N HIS A 200 0.49 -4.40 -1.05
CA HIS A 200 0.75 -5.84 -1.00
C HIS A 200 -0.43 -6.69 -1.46
N GLY A 201 -1.52 -6.10 -1.95
CA GLY A 201 -2.75 -6.80 -2.31
C GLY A 201 -2.58 -7.96 -3.28
N GLU A 202 -1.64 -7.86 -4.21
CA GLU A 202 -1.36 -8.92 -5.19
C GLU A 202 -0.36 -9.99 -4.71
N LEU A 203 0.19 -9.86 -3.50
CA LEU A 203 1.22 -10.74 -2.95
C LEU A 203 0.69 -11.64 -1.82
N VAL A 204 -0.51 -12.17 -2.00
CA VAL A 204 -1.10 -13.12 -1.05
C VAL A 204 -0.73 -14.56 -1.37
N MET A 205 -0.51 -15.35 -0.33
CA MET A 205 -0.19 -16.77 -0.47
C MET A 205 -1.39 -17.57 -0.95
N PRO A 206 -1.19 -18.72 -1.63
CA PRO A 206 -2.28 -19.61 -2.03
C PRO A 206 -3.18 -19.97 -0.84
N GLY A 207 -4.49 -19.93 -1.06
CA GLY A 207 -5.51 -20.17 -0.04
C GLY A 207 -5.99 -18.92 0.70
N TYR A 208 -5.35 -17.76 0.48
CA TYR A 208 -5.78 -16.47 1.00
C TYR A 208 -6.33 -15.59 -0.13
N VAL A 209 -7.27 -14.73 0.21
CA VAL A 209 -7.87 -13.78 -0.75
C VAL A 209 -7.73 -12.38 -0.18
N TYR A 210 -6.99 -11.53 -0.90
CA TYR A 210 -6.96 -10.11 -0.61
C TYR A 210 -8.33 -9.48 -0.90
N GLN A 211 -8.81 -8.70 0.03
CA GLN A 211 -10.04 -7.95 -0.09
C GLN A 211 -9.70 -6.45 -0.09
N PRO A 212 -9.89 -5.71 -1.20
CA PRO A 212 -9.77 -4.25 -1.18
C PRO A 212 -10.74 -3.66 -0.15
N PHE A 213 -10.24 -2.79 0.71
CA PHE A 213 -11.05 -2.27 1.83
C PHE A 213 -12.29 -1.50 1.32
N ALA A 214 -12.11 -0.64 0.33
CA ALA A 214 -13.21 0.13 -0.26
C ALA A 214 -14.22 -0.71 -1.06
N ALA A 215 -13.88 -1.97 -1.39
CA ALA A 215 -14.78 -2.88 -2.11
C ALA A 215 -15.72 -3.69 -1.19
N ILE A 216 -15.57 -3.57 0.12
CA ILE A 216 -16.32 -4.37 1.11
C ILE A 216 -17.79 -3.97 1.16
N SER A 217 -18.05 -2.66 1.24
CA SER A 217 -19.39 -2.05 1.28
C SER A 217 -19.32 -0.58 0.87
N ASP A 218 -20.48 0.06 0.69
CA ASP A 218 -20.57 1.49 0.40
C ASP A 218 -20.06 2.33 1.59
N GLU A 219 -20.27 1.89 2.81
CA GLU A 219 -19.75 2.56 4.02
C GLU A 219 -18.22 2.52 4.04
N CYS A 220 -17.61 1.38 3.71
CA CYS A 220 -16.15 1.27 3.60
C CYS A 220 -15.62 2.18 2.49
N ARG A 221 -16.28 2.20 1.32
CA ARG A 221 -15.91 3.05 0.20
C ARG A 221 -15.92 4.54 0.55
N ASN A 222 -16.95 4.99 1.26
CA ASN A 222 -17.14 6.40 1.62
C ASN A 222 -16.28 6.85 2.82
N ASN A 223 -15.70 5.89 3.55
CA ASN A 223 -14.85 6.18 4.70
C ASN A 223 -13.36 5.96 4.42
N CYS A 224 -12.97 5.58 3.19
CA CYS A 224 -11.63 5.13 2.88
C CYS A 224 -10.99 5.88 1.72
N VAL A 225 -9.70 6.13 1.85
CA VAL A 225 -8.77 6.43 0.76
C VAL A 225 -7.84 5.23 0.62
N SER A 226 -7.90 4.53 -0.53
CA SER A 226 -7.06 3.36 -0.83
C SER A 226 -5.81 3.77 -1.59
N LEU A 227 -4.65 3.25 -1.17
CA LEU A 227 -3.35 3.53 -1.77
C LEU A 227 -2.80 2.24 -2.37
N ASN A 228 -2.46 2.28 -3.65
CA ASN A 228 -2.03 1.11 -4.39
C ASN A 228 -0.85 1.41 -5.31
N SER A 229 -0.12 0.36 -5.66
CA SER A 229 1.00 0.45 -6.61
C SER A 229 1.28 -0.90 -7.27
N PRO A 230 1.66 -0.93 -8.53
CA PRO A 230 2.17 -2.15 -9.18
C PRO A 230 3.59 -2.52 -8.72
N SER A 231 4.25 -1.68 -7.94
CA SER A 231 5.69 -1.79 -7.66
C SER A 231 6.09 -3.10 -6.97
N LYS A 232 5.27 -3.63 -6.08
CA LYS A 232 5.56 -4.89 -5.36
C LYS A 232 5.23 -6.11 -6.22
N ALA A 233 4.05 -6.14 -6.83
CA ALA A 233 3.60 -7.25 -7.65
C ALA A 233 4.45 -7.47 -8.91
N PHE A 234 4.93 -6.40 -9.52
CA PHE A 234 5.70 -6.45 -10.77
C PHE A 234 7.20 -6.18 -10.60
N ASN A 235 7.68 -6.06 -9.36
CA ASN A 235 9.09 -5.80 -9.04
C ASN A 235 9.66 -4.56 -9.75
N ILE A 236 8.94 -3.45 -9.67
CA ILE A 236 9.27 -2.18 -10.34
C ILE A 236 9.34 -0.99 -9.37
N ALA A 237 9.73 -1.24 -8.12
CA ALA A 237 9.76 -0.21 -7.08
C ALA A 237 10.63 1.01 -7.45
N GLY A 238 11.73 0.79 -8.20
CA GLY A 238 12.60 1.85 -8.69
C GLY A 238 11.97 2.78 -9.73
N LEU A 239 10.84 2.41 -10.34
CA LEU A 239 10.10 3.24 -11.31
C LEU A 239 9.16 4.25 -10.66
N GLN A 240 8.94 4.14 -9.37
CA GLN A 240 8.21 5.12 -8.54
C GLN A 240 6.84 5.49 -9.11
N ILE A 241 5.95 4.51 -9.21
CA ILE A 241 4.57 4.68 -9.66
C ILE A 241 3.60 4.17 -8.60
N ALA A 242 2.56 4.94 -8.32
CA ALA A 242 1.45 4.54 -7.45
C ALA A 242 0.19 5.35 -7.79
N PHE A 243 -0.89 5.03 -7.15
CA PHE A 243 -2.15 5.75 -7.30
C PHE A 243 -2.98 5.69 -6.01
N ILE A 244 -3.79 6.70 -5.86
CA ILE A 244 -4.78 6.83 -4.78
C ILE A 244 -6.14 6.58 -5.41
N VAL A 245 -7.00 5.81 -4.75
CA VAL A 245 -8.42 5.68 -5.09
C VAL A 245 -9.24 6.32 -3.98
N CYS A 246 -9.96 7.39 -4.32
CA CYS A 246 -10.83 8.11 -3.41
C CYS A 246 -12.17 8.36 -4.11
N HIS A 247 -13.27 7.98 -3.45
CA HIS A 247 -14.61 8.12 -4.02
C HIS A 247 -15.28 9.43 -3.63
N ASP A 248 -14.78 10.10 -2.61
CA ASP A 248 -15.30 11.39 -2.14
C ASP A 248 -14.60 12.52 -2.90
N ALA A 249 -15.39 13.35 -3.58
CA ALA A 249 -14.94 14.52 -4.34
C ALA A 249 -14.92 15.80 -3.50
N GLY A 250 -15.15 15.73 -2.19
CA GLY A 250 -15.22 16.85 -1.25
C GLY A 250 -13.98 17.04 -0.41
#